data_b88baaf1139f4633f43c349d55cbdbb0
#
_entry.id   b88baaf1139f4633f43c349d55cbdbb0
#
_cell.length_a   1.000
_cell.length_b   1.000
_cell.length_c   1.000
_cell.angle_alpha   90.00
_cell.angle_beta   90.00
_cell.angle_gamma   90.00
#
_symmetry.space_group_name_H-M   'P 1'
#
loop_
_entity.id
_entity.type
_entity.pdbx_description
1 polymer ?
#
loop_
_entity_poly.entity_id
_entity_poly.type
_entity_poly.pdbx_seq_one_letter_code
_entity_poly.pdbx_strand_id
1 'polypeptide(L)'
;MDTQKIETAVKMIIEAVGEDANREGLQETPARVARMYQEIFSGLGQTAEEHLSKSFEIIDDNMVVEKDIFSIPCVNTTSCHFMVERILPIFQMAV
;
A
#
# COMPACT_ATOMS: atom_id res chain seq x y z
N MET A 1 -8.16 8.59 -4.30
CA MET A 1 -8.92 7.63 -3.44
C MET A 1 -10.08 8.36 -2.79
N ASP A 2 -11.25 7.80 -2.85
CA ASP A 2 -12.47 8.40 -2.26
C ASP A 2 -12.62 7.97 -0.80
N THR A 3 -12.16 8.80 0.11
CA THR A 3 -12.18 8.53 1.56
C THR A 3 -13.59 8.47 2.12
N GLN A 4 -14.53 9.27 1.59
CA GLN A 4 -15.92 9.27 2.06
C GLN A 4 -16.62 7.94 1.77
N LYS A 5 -16.35 7.35 0.59
CA LYS A 5 -16.86 6.01 0.28
C LYS A 5 -16.29 4.95 1.20
N ILE A 6 -14.99 5.03 1.51
CA ILE A 6 -14.35 4.09 2.43
C ILE A 6 -14.96 4.22 3.83
N GLU A 7 -15.14 5.43 4.33
CA GLU A 7 -15.77 5.67 5.63
C GLU A 7 -17.19 5.11 5.70
N THR A 8 -17.97 5.33 4.64
CA THR A 8 -19.34 4.78 4.53
C THR A 8 -19.31 3.25 4.53
N ALA A 9 -18.43 2.64 3.76
CA ALA A 9 -18.25 1.19 3.72
C ALA A 9 -17.86 0.61 5.08
N VAL A 10 -16.97 1.26 5.81
CA VAL A 10 -16.57 0.83 7.16
C VAL A 10 -17.73 0.91 8.13
N LYS A 11 -18.56 1.96 8.07
CA LYS A 11 -19.80 2.04 8.87
C LYS A 11 -20.73 0.87 8.58
N MET A 12 -20.92 0.54 7.31
CA MET A 12 -21.72 -0.61 6.90
C MET A 12 -21.16 -1.93 7.43
N ILE A 13 -19.85 -2.09 7.47
CA ILE A 13 -19.21 -3.27 8.03
C ILE A 13 -19.46 -3.35 9.54
N ILE A 14 -19.30 -2.26 10.26
CA ILE A 14 -19.53 -2.20 11.72
C ILE A 14 -20.97 -2.59 12.04
N GLU A 15 -21.93 -2.05 11.30
CA GLU A 15 -23.36 -2.39 11.45
C GLU A 15 -23.63 -3.86 11.11
N ALA A 16 -22.99 -4.38 10.05
CA ALA A 16 -23.17 -5.76 9.62
C ALA A 16 -22.66 -6.79 10.64
N VAL A 17 -21.63 -6.46 11.42
CA VAL A 17 -21.15 -7.32 12.50
C VAL A 17 -21.97 -7.20 13.79
N GLY A 18 -22.97 -6.31 13.80
CA GLY A 18 -23.89 -6.14 14.93
C GLY A 18 -23.45 -5.08 15.96
N GLU A 19 -22.49 -4.23 15.61
CA GLU A 19 -22.05 -3.12 16.45
C GLU A 19 -22.71 -1.80 16.06
N ASP A 20 -22.82 -0.87 17.01
CA ASP A 20 -23.33 0.47 16.76
C ASP A 20 -22.19 1.40 16.32
N ALA A 21 -22.21 1.81 15.05
CA ALA A 21 -21.23 2.72 14.48
C ALA A 21 -21.18 4.11 15.17
N ASN A 22 -22.27 4.47 15.87
CA ASN A 22 -22.36 5.74 16.62
C ASN A 22 -21.87 5.63 18.07
N ARG A 23 -21.50 4.45 18.52
CA ARG A 23 -20.95 4.27 19.86
C ARG A 23 -19.64 5.07 20.01
N GLU A 24 -19.44 5.69 21.17
CA GLU A 24 -18.31 6.57 21.46
C GLU A 24 -16.95 5.98 21.05
N GLY A 25 -16.65 4.78 21.19
CA GLY A 25 -15.37 4.17 20.77
C GLY A 25 -15.24 3.90 19.27
N LEU A 26 -16.34 3.97 18.50
CA LEU A 26 -16.38 3.61 17.09
C LEU A 26 -16.63 4.79 16.13
N GLN A 27 -16.96 5.96 16.64
CA GLN A 27 -17.28 7.12 15.80
C GLN A 27 -16.13 7.56 14.90
N GLU A 28 -14.90 7.49 15.37
CA GLU A 28 -13.71 7.85 14.61
C GLU A 28 -13.11 6.68 13.82
N THR A 29 -13.58 5.47 14.02
CA THR A 29 -13.04 4.27 13.37
C THR A 29 -13.11 4.33 11.85
N PRO A 30 -14.20 4.75 11.22
CA PRO A 30 -14.27 4.88 9.76
C PRO A 30 -13.20 5.82 9.19
N ALA A 31 -12.98 6.98 9.82
CA ALA A 31 -11.96 7.92 9.40
C ALA A 31 -10.54 7.39 9.59
N ARG A 32 -10.29 6.65 10.66
CA ARG A 32 -9.00 6.01 10.91
C ARG A 32 -8.69 4.92 9.88
N VAL A 33 -9.68 4.11 9.56
CA VAL A 33 -9.55 3.07 8.53
C VAL A 33 -9.34 3.67 7.15
N ALA A 34 -10.05 4.74 6.82
CA ALA A 34 -9.85 5.45 5.55
C ALA A 34 -8.42 5.99 5.41
N ARG A 35 -7.86 6.56 6.47
CA ARG A 35 -6.44 7.00 6.48
C ARG A 35 -5.46 5.83 6.34
N MET A 36 -5.73 4.73 7.02
CA MET A 36 -4.94 3.51 6.87
C MET A 36 -4.92 3.02 5.42
N TYR A 37 -6.06 3.00 4.75
CA TYR A 37 -6.14 2.59 3.35
C TYR A 37 -5.43 3.58 2.41
N GLN A 38 -5.47 4.86 2.67
CA GLN A 38 -4.68 5.84 1.91
C GLN A 38 -3.18 5.53 1.97
N GLU A 39 -2.69 5.15 3.13
CA GLU A 39 -1.29 4.78 3.31
C GLU A 39 -0.95 3.45 2.63
N ILE A 40 -1.75 2.41 2.88
CA ILE A 40 -1.52 1.07 2.32
C ILE A 40 -1.59 1.08 0.78
N PHE A 41 -2.54 1.82 0.22
CA PHE A 41 -2.74 1.91 -1.24
C PHE A 41 -2.07 3.11 -1.90
N SER A 42 -1.18 3.79 -1.20
CA SER A 42 -0.46 4.97 -1.75
C SER A 42 0.31 4.67 -3.04
N GLY A 43 0.76 3.44 -3.21
CA GLY A 43 1.47 3.01 -4.41
C GLY A 43 0.62 2.80 -5.66
N LEU A 44 -0.71 2.70 -5.53
CA LEU A 44 -1.59 2.41 -6.68
C LEU A 44 -1.58 3.49 -7.77
N GLY A 45 -1.39 4.74 -7.38
CA GLY A 45 -1.33 5.87 -8.32
C GLY A 45 0.09 6.25 -8.75
N GLN A 46 1.09 5.55 -8.28
CA GLN A 46 2.49 5.84 -8.57
C GLN A 46 2.98 4.98 -9.73
N THR A 47 3.81 5.57 -10.60
CA THR A 47 4.47 4.86 -11.68
C THR A 47 5.94 4.63 -11.36
N ALA A 48 6.51 3.56 -11.90
CA ALA A 48 7.94 3.28 -11.74
C ALA A 48 8.82 4.41 -12.31
N GLU A 49 8.34 5.10 -13.35
CA GLU A 49 9.04 6.19 -14.00
C GLU A 49 9.35 7.35 -13.05
N GLU A 50 8.44 7.68 -12.13
CA GLU A 50 8.65 8.72 -11.13
C GLU A 50 9.84 8.40 -10.20
N HIS A 51 9.97 7.13 -9.83
CA HIS A 51 11.06 6.67 -8.97
C HIS A 51 12.38 6.48 -9.73
N LEU A 52 12.32 6.13 -11.01
CA LEU A 52 13.47 5.89 -11.87
C LEU A 52 13.98 7.14 -12.59
N SER A 53 13.34 8.29 -12.42
CA SER A 53 13.73 9.54 -13.07
C SER A 53 15.06 10.12 -12.60
N LYS A 54 15.51 9.72 -11.41
CA LYS A 54 16.79 10.15 -10.86
C LYS A 54 17.87 9.15 -11.21
N SER A 55 18.83 9.58 -12.01
CA SER A 55 19.99 8.79 -12.42
C SER A 55 21.29 9.49 -12.04
N PHE A 56 22.30 8.71 -11.76
CA PHE A 56 23.67 9.18 -11.55
C PHE A 56 24.57 8.58 -12.59
N GLU A 57 25.57 9.33 -13.05
CA GLU A 57 26.63 8.76 -13.87
C GLU A 57 27.48 7.82 -13.02
N ILE A 58 27.63 6.60 -13.49
CA ILE A 58 28.40 5.57 -12.81
C ILE A 58 29.48 5.05 -13.75
N ILE A 59 30.68 4.91 -13.21
CA ILE A 59 31.84 4.42 -13.94
C ILE A 59 31.88 2.90 -13.99
N ASP A 60 31.23 2.24 -13.01
CA ASP A 60 31.19 0.80 -12.89
C ASP A 60 29.84 0.21 -13.35
N ASP A 61 29.91 -0.78 -14.21
CA ASP A 61 28.77 -1.47 -14.82
C ASP A 61 28.44 -2.76 -14.06
N ASN A 62 28.44 -2.68 -12.75
CA ASN A 62 28.16 -3.82 -11.88
C ASN A 62 26.67 -4.00 -11.64
N MET A 63 26.19 -5.24 -11.74
CA MET A 63 24.83 -5.60 -11.38
C MET A 63 24.65 -5.52 -9.86
N VAL A 64 23.69 -4.69 -9.43
CA VAL A 64 23.25 -4.63 -8.03
C VAL A 64 22.01 -5.51 -7.87
N VAL A 65 22.06 -6.43 -6.92
CA VAL A 65 20.95 -7.33 -6.60
C VAL A 65 20.48 -7.06 -5.18
N GLU A 66 19.22 -6.62 -5.07
CA GLU A 66 18.53 -6.52 -3.79
C GLU A 66 17.71 -7.79 -3.58
N LYS A 67 17.93 -8.47 -2.45
CA LYS A 67 17.24 -9.72 -2.09
C LYS A 67 16.39 -9.50 -0.85
N ASP A 68 15.45 -10.41 -0.64
CA ASP A 68 14.63 -10.48 0.57
C ASP A 68 13.85 -9.19 0.85
N ILE A 69 13.34 -8.57 -0.22
CA ILE A 69 12.53 -7.35 -0.09
C ILE A 69 11.17 -7.71 0.51
N PHE A 70 10.94 -7.19 1.70
CA PHE A 70 9.65 -7.32 2.38
C PHE A 70 8.58 -6.51 1.66
N SER A 71 7.51 -7.16 1.24
CA SER A 71 6.37 -6.48 0.65
C SER A 71 5.06 -7.02 1.21
N ILE A 72 4.11 -6.13 1.41
CA ILE A 72 2.75 -6.48 1.85
C ILE A 72 1.81 -6.27 0.66
N PRO A 73 1.51 -7.32 -0.12
CA PRO A 73 0.54 -7.18 -1.20
C PRO A 73 -0.88 -7.22 -0.63
N CYS A 74 -1.73 -6.29 -1.06
CA CYS A 74 -3.15 -6.37 -0.84
C CYS A 74 -3.77 -7.24 -1.94
N VAL A 75 -4.25 -8.42 -1.56
CA VAL A 75 -4.83 -9.38 -2.50
C VAL A 75 -6.34 -9.16 -2.61
N ASN A 76 -6.87 -9.30 -3.82
CA ASN A 76 -8.27 -9.00 -4.13
C ASN A 76 -9.31 -9.87 -3.42
N THR A 77 -8.93 -11.01 -2.87
CA THR A 77 -9.89 -11.99 -2.33
C THR A 77 -10.13 -11.90 -0.84
N THR A 78 -9.24 -11.30 -0.09
CA THR A 78 -9.37 -11.12 1.36
C THR A 78 -8.57 -9.91 1.81
N SER A 79 -9.04 -9.19 2.79
CA SER A 79 -8.30 -8.10 3.44
C SER A 79 -7.07 -8.59 4.23
N CYS A 80 -6.64 -9.83 4.00
CA CYS A 80 -5.49 -10.41 4.64
C CYS A 80 -4.21 -9.95 3.96
N HIS A 81 -3.27 -9.50 4.74
CA HIS A 81 -1.94 -9.16 4.30
C HIS A 81 -1.13 -10.44 4.13
N PHE A 82 -0.71 -10.73 2.91
CA PHE A 82 0.26 -11.79 2.66
C PHE A 82 1.66 -11.20 2.57
N MET A 83 2.55 -11.73 3.36
CA MET A 83 3.97 -11.44 3.23
C MET A 83 4.53 -12.26 2.07
N VAL A 84 5.05 -11.58 1.07
CA VAL A 84 5.74 -12.22 -0.05
C VAL A 84 7.15 -11.68 -0.10
N GLU A 85 8.11 -12.56 0.06
CA GLU A 85 9.50 -12.27 -0.23
C GLU A 85 9.69 -12.27 -1.75
N ARG A 86 10.11 -11.14 -2.28
CA ARG A 86 10.46 -11.02 -3.69
C ARG A 86 11.94 -10.74 -3.84
N ILE A 87 12.55 -11.46 -4.75
CA ILE A 87 13.89 -11.14 -5.23
C ILE A 87 13.72 -10.26 -6.46
N LEU A 88 14.14 -9.01 -6.34
CA LEU A 88 14.16 -8.08 -7.46
C LEU A 88 15.59 -7.85 -7.90
N PRO A 89 15.98 -8.35 -9.08
CA PRO A 89 17.23 -7.91 -9.67
C PRO A 89 17.07 -6.45 -10.12
N ILE A 90 17.88 -5.59 -9.56
CA ILE A 90 17.97 -4.20 -9.99
C ILE A 90 19.14 -4.10 -10.95
N PHE A 91 18.84 -3.90 -12.21
CA PHE A 91 19.84 -3.56 -13.21
C PHE A 91 20.08 -2.06 -13.15
N GLN A 92 21.28 -1.68 -12.81
CA GLN A 92 21.73 -0.33 -12.94
C GLN A 92 22.09 -0.10 -14.40
N MET A 93 21.25 0.62 -15.13
CA MET A 93 21.62 1.07 -16.47
C MET A 93 22.55 2.25 -16.32
N ALA A 94 23.79 2.09 -16.79
CA ALA A 94 24.68 3.21 -17.06
C ALA A 94 24.10 4.04 -18.21
N VAL A 95 23.85 5.29 -17.95
CA VAL A 95 23.40 6.26 -18.96
C VAL A 95 24.57 7.01 -19.49
#